data_4e2fef88602c9e358f324298c59e5e53
#
_entry.id   4e2fef88602c9e358f324298c59e5e53
#
_cell.length_a   1.000
_cell.length_b   1.000
_cell.length_c   1.000
_cell.angle_alpha   90.00
_cell.angle_beta   90.00
_cell.angle_gamma   90.00
#
_symmetry.space_group_name_H-M   'P 1'
#
loop_
_entity.id
_entity.type
_entity.pdbx_description
1 polymer ?
#
loop_
_entity_poly.entity_id
_entity_poly.type
_entity_poly.pdbx_seq_one_letter_code
_entity_poly.pdbx_strand_id
1 'polypeptide(L)'
;MMRTRKGHKVYPLTVAQKFHLYYAPHCPSMAVLNIGTSLTIEVELDWDQLNKSINEAYARSEGMRVRFAKDKEGTWYQYVSDPEDKEIEFVDFSNGTMEEAEAQMQQ
;
A
#
# COMPACT_ATOMS: atom_id res chain seq x y z
N MET A 1 -25.94 -1.07 11.05
CA MET A 1 -24.68 -0.82 10.34
C MET A 1 -23.84 -2.07 10.34
N MET A 2 -23.42 -2.54 9.16
CA MET A 2 -22.54 -3.70 9.06
C MET A 2 -21.15 -3.39 9.58
N ARG A 3 -20.55 -4.40 10.25
CA ARG A 3 -19.17 -4.32 10.74
C ARG A 3 -18.43 -5.61 10.41
N THR A 4 -17.12 -5.53 10.28
CA THR A 4 -16.26 -6.71 10.16
C THR A 4 -16.25 -7.49 11.50
N ARG A 5 -15.69 -8.71 11.48
CA ARG A 5 -15.50 -9.50 12.71
C ARG A 5 -14.68 -8.76 13.77
N LYS A 6 -13.78 -7.87 13.35
CA LYS A 6 -12.95 -7.03 14.24
C LYS A 6 -13.64 -5.71 14.63
N GLY A 7 -14.89 -5.49 14.22
CA GLY A 7 -15.65 -4.30 14.60
C GLY A 7 -15.46 -3.08 13.72
N HIS A 8 -14.71 -3.17 12.63
CA HIS A 8 -14.53 -2.04 11.70
C HIS A 8 -15.83 -1.74 10.97
N LYS A 9 -16.10 -0.45 10.75
CA LYS A 9 -17.18 -0.02 9.87
C LYS A 9 -16.91 -0.46 8.44
N VAL A 10 -17.93 -0.93 7.75
CA VAL A 10 -17.84 -1.28 6.34
C VAL A 10 -18.58 -0.26 5.49
N TYR A 11 -18.07 -0.03 4.29
CA TYR A 11 -18.59 0.92 3.34
C TYR A 11 -18.75 0.23 1.98
N PRO A 12 -19.76 0.64 1.19
CA PRO A 12 -19.83 0.17 -0.20
C PRO A 12 -18.64 0.70 -1.00
N LEU A 13 -18.34 0.02 -2.09
CA LEU A 13 -17.29 0.47 -3.01
C LEU A 13 -17.74 1.69 -3.80
N THR A 14 -16.81 2.57 -4.13
CA THR A 14 -17.04 3.62 -5.12
C THR A 14 -17.10 3.01 -6.52
N VAL A 15 -17.61 3.78 -7.49
CA VAL A 15 -17.67 3.34 -8.90
C VAL A 15 -16.26 3.02 -9.42
N ALA A 16 -15.29 3.87 -9.13
CA ALA A 16 -13.89 3.66 -9.54
C ALA A 16 -13.29 2.39 -8.95
N GLN A 17 -13.54 2.13 -7.67
CA GLN A 17 -13.07 0.91 -7.00
C GLN A 17 -13.72 -0.35 -7.60
N LYS A 18 -15.00 -0.30 -7.90
CA LYS A 18 -15.70 -1.40 -8.58
C LYS A 18 -15.08 -1.70 -9.94
N PHE A 19 -14.79 -0.67 -10.71
CA PHE A 19 -14.13 -0.82 -12.01
C PHE A 19 -12.81 -1.57 -11.87
N HIS A 20 -11.95 -1.16 -10.96
CA HIS A 20 -10.65 -1.80 -10.75
C HIS A 20 -10.79 -3.26 -10.30
N LEU A 21 -11.69 -3.54 -9.35
CA LEU A 21 -11.87 -4.90 -8.83
C LEU A 21 -12.48 -5.85 -9.86
N TYR A 22 -13.39 -5.38 -10.70
CA TYR A 22 -13.97 -6.20 -11.76
C TYR A 22 -13.03 -6.35 -12.96
N TYR A 23 -12.16 -5.39 -13.20
CA TYR A 23 -11.19 -5.44 -14.29
C TYR A 23 -9.98 -6.32 -13.96
N ALA A 24 -9.55 -6.35 -12.73
CA ALA A 24 -8.36 -7.06 -12.27
C ALA A 24 -8.31 -8.55 -12.71
N PRO A 25 -9.41 -9.34 -12.61
CA PRO A 25 -9.39 -10.73 -13.05
C PRO A 25 -9.13 -10.92 -14.54
N HIS A 26 -9.34 -9.89 -15.35
CA HIS A 26 -9.13 -9.91 -16.78
C HIS A 26 -7.74 -9.43 -17.20
N CYS A 27 -6.93 -8.98 -16.26
CA CYS A 27 -5.57 -8.54 -16.53
C CYS A 27 -4.61 -9.73 -16.54
N PRO A 28 -3.58 -9.71 -17.41
CA PRO A 28 -2.54 -10.76 -17.40
C PRO A 28 -1.77 -10.83 -16.09
N SER A 29 -1.70 -9.70 -15.37
CA SER A 29 -1.04 -9.59 -14.07
C SER A 29 -1.73 -8.53 -13.24
N MET A 30 -1.87 -8.77 -11.95
CA MET A 30 -2.37 -7.76 -11.00
C MET A 30 -1.45 -6.53 -10.93
N ALA A 31 -0.18 -6.68 -11.29
CA ALA A 31 0.78 -5.58 -11.31
C ALA A 31 0.42 -4.46 -12.29
N VAL A 32 -0.39 -4.74 -13.31
CA VAL A 32 -0.88 -3.72 -14.28
C VAL A 32 -1.65 -2.59 -13.58
N LEU A 33 -2.30 -2.88 -12.46
CA LEU A 33 -3.10 -1.91 -11.71
C LEU A 33 -2.28 -1.16 -10.66
N ASN A 34 -1.02 -1.51 -10.48
CA ASN A 34 -0.15 -0.83 -9.52
C ASN A 34 0.46 0.41 -10.14
N ILE A 35 0.50 1.48 -9.35
CA ILE A 35 1.19 2.72 -9.70
C ILE A 35 2.32 2.88 -8.68
N GLY A 36 3.54 3.04 -9.19
CA GLY A 36 4.70 3.21 -8.34
C GLY A 36 5.54 4.39 -8.81
N THR A 37 6.30 4.94 -7.90
CA THR A 37 7.25 6.01 -8.20
C THR A 37 8.50 5.83 -7.36
N SER A 38 9.59 6.38 -7.82
CA SER A 38 10.84 6.46 -7.06
C SER A 38 11.22 7.92 -6.88
N LEU A 39 11.89 8.20 -5.77
CA LEU A 39 12.38 9.53 -5.45
C LEU A 39 13.85 9.44 -5.08
N THR A 40 14.67 10.24 -5.76
CA THR A 40 16.10 10.36 -5.44
C THR A 40 16.29 11.59 -4.57
N ILE A 41 16.92 11.40 -3.41
CA ILE A 41 17.17 12.48 -2.46
C ILE A 41 18.68 12.57 -2.28
N GLU A 42 19.26 13.73 -2.59
CA GLU A 42 20.71 13.98 -2.57
C GLU A 42 21.18 14.61 -1.26
N VAL A 43 20.50 14.29 -0.17
CA VAL A 43 20.93 14.73 1.18
C VAL A 43 21.02 13.53 2.10
N GLU A 44 21.82 13.66 3.14
CA GLU A 44 21.93 12.62 4.14
C GLU A 44 20.64 12.54 4.94
N LEU A 45 20.08 11.34 5.05
CA LEU A 45 18.86 11.08 5.77
C LEU A 45 19.11 10.21 6.99
N ASP A 46 18.46 10.54 8.10
CA ASP A 46 18.38 9.66 9.25
C ASP A 46 17.31 8.59 8.96
N TRP A 47 17.74 7.34 8.80
CA TRP A 47 16.84 6.24 8.45
C TRP A 47 15.77 6.01 9.51
N ASP A 48 16.14 6.04 10.78
CA ASP A 48 15.19 5.82 11.87
C ASP A 48 14.10 6.90 11.89
N GLN A 49 14.50 8.15 11.67
CA GLN A 49 13.56 9.27 11.59
C GLN A 49 12.65 9.16 10.38
N LEU A 50 13.18 8.75 9.23
CA LEU A 50 12.40 8.54 8.00
C LEU A 50 11.36 7.43 8.19
N ASN A 51 11.79 6.30 8.73
CA ASN A 51 10.91 5.16 8.99
C ASN A 51 9.77 5.55 9.94
N LYS A 52 10.08 6.27 11.00
CA LYS A 52 9.11 6.77 11.97
C LYS A 52 8.11 7.73 11.31
N SER A 53 8.60 8.64 10.48
CA SER A 53 7.75 9.62 9.79
C SER A 53 6.79 8.95 8.79
N ILE A 54 7.25 7.94 8.07
CA ILE A 54 6.41 7.17 7.13
C ILE A 54 5.33 6.40 7.89
N ASN A 55 5.67 5.77 9.01
CA ASN A 55 4.68 5.07 9.84
C ASN A 55 3.65 6.03 10.43
N GLU A 56 4.05 7.22 10.81
CA GLU A 56 3.14 8.26 11.31
C GLU A 56 2.19 8.73 10.20
N ALA A 57 2.70 8.97 9.00
CA ALA A 57 1.89 9.34 7.86
C ALA A 57 0.88 8.24 7.51
N TYR A 58 1.30 6.98 7.54
CA TYR A 58 0.44 5.83 7.33
C TYR A 58 -0.68 5.77 8.37
N ALA A 59 -0.35 5.97 9.64
CA ALA A 59 -1.33 5.94 10.73
C ALA A 59 -2.37 7.06 10.63
N ARG A 60 -1.99 8.21 10.10
CA ARG A 60 -2.87 9.38 9.93
C ARG A 60 -3.69 9.33 8.65
N SER A 61 -3.34 8.48 7.69
CA SER A 61 -3.96 8.45 6.36
C SER A 61 -4.85 7.23 6.22
N GLU A 62 -6.14 7.39 6.40
CA GLU A 62 -7.11 6.30 6.26
C GLU A 62 -7.07 5.68 4.87
N GLY A 63 -6.86 6.49 3.82
CA GLY A 63 -6.77 6.01 2.45
C GLY A 63 -5.65 4.98 2.23
N MET A 64 -4.58 5.04 3.00
CA MET A 64 -3.49 4.07 2.94
C MET A 64 -3.81 2.76 3.66
N ARG A 65 -4.89 2.73 4.44
CA ARG A 65 -5.30 1.58 5.26
C ARG A 65 -6.60 0.95 4.79
N VAL A 66 -7.09 1.35 3.63
CA VAL A 66 -8.30 0.76 3.03
C VAL A 66 -8.02 -0.68 2.65
N ARG A 67 -8.95 -1.55 2.99
CA ARG A 67 -8.92 -2.97 2.65
C ARG A 67 -10.24 -3.38 2.02
N PHE A 68 -10.19 -4.35 1.13
CA PHE A 68 -11.36 -4.86 0.44
C PHE A 68 -11.63 -6.29 0.90
N ALA A 69 -12.90 -6.62 1.05
CA ALA A 69 -13.32 -7.95 1.39
C ALA A 69 -14.67 -8.28 0.74
N LYS A 70 -15.00 -9.55 0.67
CA LYS A 70 -16.30 -10.02 0.21
C LYS A 70 -17.12 -10.50 1.40
N ASP A 71 -18.42 -10.25 1.34
CA ASP A 71 -19.36 -10.86 2.27
C ASP A 71 -19.71 -12.30 1.84
N LYS A 72 -20.61 -12.94 2.59
CA LYS A 72 -21.05 -14.31 2.29
C LYS A 72 -21.77 -14.44 0.96
N GLU A 73 -22.35 -13.35 0.47
CA GLU A 73 -23.08 -13.29 -0.80
C GLU A 73 -22.19 -12.95 -1.97
N GLY A 74 -20.89 -12.73 -1.73
CA GLY A 74 -19.91 -12.39 -2.76
C GLY A 74 -19.89 -10.90 -3.11
N THR A 75 -20.54 -10.05 -2.33
CA THR A 75 -20.53 -8.60 -2.53
C THR A 75 -19.28 -7.98 -1.91
N TRP A 76 -18.57 -7.20 -2.70
CA TRP A 76 -17.38 -6.49 -2.24
C TRP A 76 -17.75 -5.30 -1.35
N TYR A 77 -16.98 -5.11 -0.30
CA TYR A 77 -17.04 -3.94 0.56
C TYR A 77 -15.65 -3.48 0.94
N GLN A 78 -15.56 -2.28 1.51
CA GLN A 78 -14.29 -1.74 1.98
C GLN A 78 -14.39 -1.36 3.46
N TYR A 79 -13.26 -1.38 4.11
CA TYR A 79 -13.10 -0.92 5.49
C TYR A 79 -11.70 -0.34 5.67
N VAL A 80 -11.55 0.47 6.73
CA VAL A 80 -10.24 1.02 7.10
C VAL A 80 -9.67 0.15 8.20
N SER A 81 -8.50 -0.45 7.95
CA SER A 81 -7.81 -1.26 8.95
C SER A 81 -7.17 -0.40 10.04
N ASP A 82 -6.93 -0.98 11.21
CA ASP A 82 -6.21 -0.30 12.26
C ASP A 82 -4.77 0.00 11.83
N PRO A 83 -4.17 1.12 12.28
CA PRO A 83 -2.78 1.40 11.97
C PRO A 83 -1.86 0.39 12.66
N GLU A 84 -0.88 -0.10 11.91
CA GLU A 84 0.17 -0.99 12.39
C GLU A 84 1.51 -0.42 11.95
N ASP A 85 2.48 -0.43 12.86
CA ASP A 85 3.84 -0.04 12.50
C ASP A 85 4.43 -1.07 11.53
N LYS A 86 5.05 -0.57 10.48
CA LYS A 86 5.69 -1.39 9.45
C LYS A 86 7.17 -1.09 9.42
N GLU A 87 7.95 -2.15 9.35
CA GLU A 87 9.36 -2.03 9.03
C GLU A 87 9.50 -1.83 7.53
N ILE A 88 10.10 -0.70 7.15
CA ILE A 88 10.32 -0.37 5.76
C ILE A 88 11.64 -1.01 5.33
N GLU A 89 11.61 -1.71 4.21
CA GLU A 89 12.81 -2.36 3.69
C GLU A 89 13.92 -1.33 3.44
N PHE A 90 15.08 -1.60 3.99
CA PHE A 90 16.28 -0.80 3.78
C PHE A 90 17.35 -1.67 3.12
N VAL A 91 17.85 -1.22 1.99
CA VAL A 91 18.95 -1.89 1.29
C VAL A 91 20.08 -0.91 1.13
N ASP A 92 21.24 -1.25 1.68
CA ASP A 92 22.42 -0.39 1.68
C ASP A 92 23.31 -0.73 0.47
N PHE A 93 23.45 0.23 -0.45
CA PHE A 93 24.32 0.15 -1.60
C PHE A 93 25.53 1.08 -1.50
N SER A 94 25.89 1.53 -0.28
CA SER A 94 27.00 2.47 -0.08
C SER A 94 28.34 1.95 -0.60
N ASN A 95 28.50 0.62 -0.66
CA ASN A 95 29.70 -0.05 -1.20
C ASN A 95 29.46 -0.61 -2.62
N GLY A 96 28.31 -0.33 -3.22
CA GLY A 96 27.94 -0.80 -4.55
C GLY A 96 27.88 0.34 -5.57
N THR A 97 27.39 0.01 -6.75
CA THR A 97 27.21 0.98 -7.84
C THR A 97 25.79 1.49 -7.90
N MET A 98 25.60 2.64 -8.55
CA MET A 98 24.27 3.19 -8.83
C MET A 98 23.45 2.21 -9.70
N GLU A 99 24.11 1.53 -10.63
CA GLU A 99 23.48 0.54 -11.51
C GLU A 99 22.89 -0.63 -10.71
N GLU A 100 23.60 -1.12 -9.69
CA GLU A 100 23.12 -2.17 -8.80
C GLU A 100 21.90 -1.74 -8.01
N ALA A 101 21.89 -0.50 -7.51
CA ALA A 101 20.77 0.07 -6.78
C ALA A 101 19.53 0.19 -7.68
N GLU A 102 19.69 0.67 -8.90
CA GLU A 102 18.61 0.79 -9.87
C GLU A 102 18.04 -0.57 -10.25
N ALA A 103 18.90 -1.56 -10.46
CA ALA A 103 18.47 -2.93 -10.77
C ALA A 103 17.61 -3.53 -9.63
N GLN A 104 17.98 -3.27 -8.37
CA GLN A 104 17.21 -3.72 -7.21
C GLN A 104 15.84 -3.05 -7.16
N MET A 105 15.76 -1.76 -7.46
CA MET A 105 14.49 -1.03 -7.46
C MET A 105 13.49 -1.54 -8.52
N GLN A 106 13.98 -2.12 -9.61
CA GLN A 106 13.13 -2.61 -10.70
C GLN A 106 12.60 -4.03 -10.45
N GLN A 107 13.02 -4.66 -9.40
CA GLN A 107 12.46 -5.95 -9.00
C GLN A 107 11.10 -5.78 -8.28
#